data_4a637b456c9848e1d5514f287689149e
#
_entry.id   4a637b456c9848e1d5514f287689149e
#
_cell.length_a   1.000
_cell.length_b   1.000
_cell.length_c   1.000
_cell.angle_alpha   90.00
_cell.angle_beta   90.00
_cell.angle_gamma   90.00
#
_symmetry.space_group_name_H-M   'P 1'
#
loop_
_entity.id
_entity.type
_entity.pdbx_description
1 polymer ?
#
loop_
_entity_poly.entity_id
_entity_poly.type
_entity_poly.pdbx_seq_one_letter_code
_entity_poly.pdbx_strand_id
1 'polypeptide(L)'
;MAEVISLKNNFLTLKAKHKAKLGDSIAVNGACLTVVRFSSDTFTVELSPESQKILAMDNYKGEVHIEPAMMMGDRFEGHIVQGHVDCLGTITAIKNNGNSTDFFVSLPSEFSKYIIPKGSVTIDGVSLTINEVLKDAFRLTIIPHTVDNTLFKRYKVGTKVNLETDMFARYVYNMFKKDDKKSDLSWNEVDRIMATY
;
A
#
# COMPACT_ATOMS: atom_id res chain seq x y z
N MET A 1 -10.63 -5.83 11.13
CA MET A 1 -9.99 -7.16 11.00
C MET A 1 -11.01 -8.19 10.56
N ALA A 2 -10.60 -9.18 9.79
CA ALA A 2 -11.41 -10.32 9.36
C ALA A 2 -10.62 -11.61 9.52
N GLU A 3 -11.32 -12.72 9.72
CA GLU A 3 -10.73 -14.05 9.82
C GLU A 3 -10.72 -14.73 8.44
N VAL A 4 -9.60 -15.30 8.04
CA VAL A 4 -9.48 -16.09 6.81
C VAL A 4 -10.07 -17.48 7.05
N ILE A 5 -11.17 -17.76 6.37
CA ILE A 5 -11.81 -19.09 6.42
C ILE A 5 -11.15 -20.03 5.42
N SER A 6 -10.87 -19.56 4.21
CA SER A 6 -10.19 -20.35 3.19
C SER A 6 -9.57 -19.48 2.10
N LEU A 7 -8.48 -19.96 1.53
CA LEU A 7 -7.91 -19.47 0.27
C LEU A 7 -7.72 -20.67 -0.65
N LYS A 8 -8.56 -20.77 -1.69
CA LYS A 8 -8.54 -21.87 -2.66
C LYS A 8 -8.89 -21.37 -4.05
N ASN A 9 -8.15 -21.83 -5.05
CA ASN A 9 -8.44 -21.54 -6.47
C ASN A 9 -8.70 -20.05 -6.72
N ASN A 10 -7.85 -19.16 -6.23
CA ASN A 10 -7.96 -17.70 -6.34
C ASN A 10 -9.09 -17.06 -5.51
N PHE A 11 -9.89 -17.83 -4.79
CA PHE A 11 -10.98 -17.31 -3.96
C PHE A 11 -10.56 -17.26 -2.49
N LEU A 12 -10.59 -16.06 -1.92
CA LEU A 12 -10.34 -15.81 -0.51
C LEU A 12 -11.68 -15.58 0.18
N THR A 13 -12.05 -16.47 1.09
CA THR A 13 -13.26 -16.33 1.91
C THR A 13 -12.90 -15.83 3.29
N LEU A 14 -13.57 -14.77 3.70
CA LEU A 14 -13.33 -14.05 4.94
C LEU A 14 -14.59 -14.01 5.80
N LYS A 15 -14.42 -14.14 7.11
CA LYS A 15 -15.46 -13.88 8.11
C LYS A 15 -15.21 -12.53 8.75
N ALA A 16 -16.22 -11.64 8.72
CA ALA A 16 -16.10 -10.29 9.25
C ALA A 16 -17.45 -9.78 9.78
N LYS A 17 -17.38 -8.77 10.67
CA LYS A 17 -18.57 -8.03 11.10
C LYS A 17 -19.14 -7.12 10.01
N HIS A 18 -18.32 -6.73 9.04
CA HIS A 18 -18.73 -5.92 7.90
C HIS A 18 -19.67 -6.70 7.00
N LYS A 19 -20.81 -6.10 6.66
CA LYS A 19 -21.81 -6.69 5.75
C LYS A 19 -21.49 -6.30 4.31
N ALA A 20 -20.71 -7.12 3.66
CA ALA A 20 -20.35 -6.93 2.27
C ALA A 20 -21.52 -7.25 1.34
N LYS A 21 -21.55 -6.62 0.16
CA LYS A 21 -22.48 -6.88 -0.94
C LYS A 21 -21.71 -7.32 -2.18
N LEU A 22 -22.40 -7.95 -3.11
CA LEU A 22 -21.81 -8.32 -4.40
C LEU A 22 -21.33 -7.07 -5.14
N GLY A 23 -20.10 -7.11 -5.62
CA GLY A 23 -19.46 -6.00 -6.33
C GLY A 23 -18.79 -4.96 -5.43
N ASP A 24 -18.92 -5.05 -4.11
CA ASP A 24 -18.19 -4.15 -3.22
C ASP A 24 -16.68 -4.29 -3.41
N SER A 25 -15.98 -3.16 -3.35
CA SER A 25 -14.52 -3.11 -3.25
C SER A 25 -14.11 -3.07 -1.79
N ILE A 26 -13.32 -4.05 -1.37
CA ILE A 26 -12.79 -4.14 -0.01
C ILE A 26 -11.28 -4.29 -0.09
N ALA A 27 -10.53 -3.42 0.58
CA ALA A 27 -9.10 -3.60 0.74
C ALA A 27 -8.86 -4.74 1.76
N VAL A 28 -8.11 -5.76 1.35
CA VAL A 28 -7.69 -6.88 2.22
C VAL A 28 -6.17 -6.88 2.29
N ASN A 29 -5.61 -6.67 3.48
CA ASN A 29 -4.19 -6.38 3.65
C ASN A 29 -3.69 -5.35 2.64
N GLY A 30 -4.47 -4.28 2.41
CA GLY A 30 -4.15 -3.20 1.50
C GLY A 30 -4.37 -3.50 0.01
N ALA A 31 -4.79 -4.69 -0.38
CA ALA A 31 -5.13 -5.00 -1.77
C ALA A 31 -6.63 -4.80 -2.01
N CYS A 32 -7.01 -3.92 -2.95
CA CYS A 32 -8.39 -3.72 -3.36
C CYS A 32 -8.91 -4.95 -4.12
N LEU A 33 -9.87 -5.65 -3.53
CA LEU A 33 -10.45 -6.88 -4.08
C LEU A 33 -11.97 -6.75 -4.16
N THR A 34 -12.55 -7.35 -5.20
CA THR A 34 -13.99 -7.30 -5.44
C THR A 34 -14.71 -8.49 -4.81
N VAL A 35 -15.80 -8.20 -4.12
CA VAL A 35 -16.68 -9.24 -3.54
C VAL A 35 -17.45 -9.94 -4.63
N VAL A 36 -17.25 -11.25 -4.75
CA VAL A 36 -17.91 -12.11 -5.74
C VAL A 36 -18.97 -13.04 -5.13
N ARG A 37 -18.96 -13.23 -3.81
CA ARG A 37 -19.98 -13.97 -3.04
C ARG A 37 -20.04 -13.43 -1.63
N PHE A 38 -21.21 -13.50 -1.00
CA PHE A 38 -21.39 -13.10 0.40
C PHE A 38 -22.51 -13.91 1.07
N SER A 39 -22.47 -13.92 2.41
CA SER A 39 -23.51 -14.44 3.29
C SER A 39 -23.73 -13.49 4.48
N SER A 40 -24.41 -13.96 5.52
CA SER A 40 -24.70 -13.13 6.72
C SER A 40 -23.45 -12.61 7.45
N ASP A 41 -22.36 -13.39 7.46
CA ASP A 41 -21.15 -13.11 8.24
C ASP A 41 -19.85 -13.39 7.47
N THR A 42 -19.95 -13.84 6.21
CA THR A 42 -18.79 -14.10 5.36
C THR A 42 -18.93 -13.44 4.00
N PHE A 43 -17.80 -13.14 3.38
CA PHE A 43 -17.73 -12.76 1.98
C PHE A 43 -16.51 -13.39 1.30
N THR A 44 -16.59 -13.53 -0.01
CA THR A 44 -15.51 -14.10 -0.82
C THR A 44 -15.08 -13.07 -1.84
N VAL A 45 -13.79 -12.83 -1.92
CA VAL A 45 -13.15 -11.99 -2.94
C VAL A 45 -12.31 -12.86 -3.87
N GLU A 46 -12.10 -12.39 -5.10
CA GLU A 46 -11.27 -13.08 -6.08
C GLU A 46 -9.92 -12.36 -6.24
N LEU A 47 -8.84 -13.14 -6.20
CA LEU A 47 -7.49 -12.67 -6.48
C LEU A 47 -7.11 -13.04 -7.92
N SER A 48 -6.75 -12.05 -8.72
CA SER A 48 -6.20 -12.31 -10.04
C SER A 48 -4.84 -13.04 -9.95
N PRO A 49 -4.44 -13.78 -10.98
CA PRO A 49 -3.09 -14.37 -11.02
C PRO A 49 -1.98 -13.31 -10.93
N GLU A 50 -2.23 -12.10 -11.40
CA GLU A 50 -1.33 -10.97 -11.29
C GLU A 50 -1.21 -10.48 -9.84
N SER A 51 -2.36 -10.27 -9.16
CA SER A 51 -2.39 -9.89 -7.75
C SER A 51 -1.61 -10.87 -6.88
N GLN A 52 -1.74 -12.17 -7.12
CA GLN A 52 -1.03 -13.19 -6.34
C GLN A 52 0.49 -13.14 -6.48
N LYS A 53 1.02 -12.59 -7.59
CA LYS A 53 2.46 -12.45 -7.80
C LYS A 53 3.07 -11.29 -7.02
N ILE A 54 2.28 -10.25 -6.76
CA ILE A 54 2.74 -9.00 -6.13
C ILE A 54 2.33 -8.86 -4.67
N LEU A 55 1.44 -9.72 -4.16
CA LEU A 55 0.96 -9.66 -2.78
C LEU A 55 1.75 -10.59 -1.85
N ALA A 56 1.83 -10.20 -0.59
CA ALA A 56 2.42 -11.02 0.49
C ALA A 56 1.49 -12.19 0.86
N MET A 57 1.35 -13.16 -0.04
CA MET A 57 0.36 -14.25 0.05
C MET A 57 0.47 -15.06 1.36
N ASP A 58 1.67 -15.16 1.95
CA ASP A 58 1.89 -15.82 3.24
C ASP A 58 1.11 -15.18 4.40
N ASN A 59 0.70 -13.92 4.26
CA ASN A 59 -0.05 -13.17 5.26
C ASN A 59 -1.58 -13.34 5.11
N TYR A 60 -2.06 -14.00 4.05
CA TYR A 60 -3.49 -14.25 3.87
C TYR A 60 -3.96 -15.51 4.61
N LYS A 61 -3.65 -15.56 5.91
CA LYS A 61 -4.01 -16.64 6.84
C LYS A 61 -4.30 -16.10 8.24
N GLY A 62 -5.15 -16.78 8.99
CA GLY A 62 -5.58 -16.32 10.31
C GLY A 62 -6.41 -15.03 10.20
N GLU A 63 -5.95 -13.93 10.73
CA GLU A 63 -6.62 -12.63 10.58
C GLU A 63 -5.92 -11.76 9.54
N VAL A 64 -6.71 -11.00 8.80
CA VAL A 64 -6.29 -9.99 7.83
C VAL A 64 -6.90 -8.64 8.17
N HIS A 65 -6.23 -7.57 7.77
CA HIS A 65 -6.79 -6.23 7.81
C HIS A 65 -7.82 -6.10 6.69
N ILE A 66 -8.99 -5.53 6.97
CA ILE A 66 -9.99 -5.19 5.95
C ILE A 66 -10.44 -3.75 6.12
N GLU A 67 -10.67 -3.09 4.99
CA GLU A 67 -11.21 -1.74 4.93
C GLU A 67 -12.17 -1.63 3.73
N PRO A 68 -13.46 -1.34 3.98
CA PRO A 68 -14.41 -1.06 2.91
C PRO A 68 -14.04 0.23 2.18
N ALA A 69 -14.51 0.38 0.94
CA ALA A 69 -14.38 1.64 0.21
C ALA A 69 -15.05 2.78 0.99
N MET A 70 -14.36 3.93 1.05
CA MET A 70 -14.85 5.14 1.70
C MET A 70 -16.04 5.71 0.93
N MET A 71 -17.08 6.12 1.63
CA MET A 71 -18.27 6.77 1.06
C MET A 71 -18.12 8.28 0.99
N MET A 72 -18.88 8.93 0.11
CA MET A 72 -18.99 10.39 0.10
C MET A 72 -19.55 10.89 1.43
N GLY A 73 -18.80 11.79 2.10
CA GLY A 73 -19.16 12.33 3.41
C GLY A 73 -18.50 11.65 4.60
N ASP A 74 -17.77 10.56 4.38
CA ASP A 74 -16.95 9.95 5.43
C ASP A 74 -15.80 10.89 5.84
N ARG A 75 -15.31 10.72 7.06
CA ARG A 75 -14.12 11.44 7.52
C ARG A 75 -12.90 10.93 6.76
N PHE A 76 -12.15 11.86 6.23
CA PHE A 76 -10.88 11.58 5.57
C PHE A 76 -9.75 11.66 6.61
N GLU A 77 -9.18 10.50 6.96
CA GLU A 77 -8.08 10.38 7.91
C GLU A 77 -6.90 9.67 7.26
N GLY A 78 -5.69 10.20 7.48
CA GLY A 78 -4.47 9.68 6.84
C GLY A 78 -4.23 10.28 5.45
N HIS A 79 -4.08 9.42 4.42
CA HIS A 79 -3.91 9.83 3.02
C HIS A 79 -4.80 9.01 2.09
N ILE A 80 -4.86 9.35 0.80
CA ILE A 80 -5.66 8.61 -0.18
C ILE A 80 -5.00 7.24 -0.41
N VAL A 81 -5.67 6.20 0.05
CA VAL A 81 -5.29 4.79 -0.14
C VAL A 81 -6.25 4.18 -1.15
N GLN A 82 -5.71 3.61 -2.22
CA GLN A 82 -6.51 3.03 -3.31
C GLN A 82 -6.64 1.51 -3.20
N GLY A 83 -5.77 0.88 -2.41
CA GLY A 83 -5.61 -0.57 -2.38
C GLY A 83 -4.85 -1.09 -3.60
N HIS A 84 -4.05 -0.25 -4.23
CA HIS A 84 -3.22 -0.60 -5.37
C HIS A 84 -1.79 -0.85 -4.90
N VAL A 85 -1.54 -2.07 -4.42
CA VAL A 85 -0.22 -2.49 -3.94
C VAL A 85 0.83 -2.33 -5.04
N ASP A 86 1.87 -1.54 -4.76
CA ASP A 86 2.95 -1.28 -5.70
C ASP A 86 4.03 -2.38 -5.65
N CYS A 87 4.38 -2.83 -4.43
CA CYS A 87 5.44 -3.80 -4.22
C CYS A 87 5.34 -4.48 -2.86
N LEU A 88 6.25 -5.44 -2.62
CA LEU A 88 6.48 -6.00 -1.30
C LEU A 88 7.57 -5.21 -0.57
N GLY A 89 7.24 -4.80 0.66
CA GLY A 89 8.24 -4.40 1.64
C GLY A 89 8.67 -5.59 2.50
N THR A 90 9.80 -5.46 3.20
CA THR A 90 10.24 -6.45 4.19
C THR A 90 10.58 -5.72 5.50
N ILE A 91 10.05 -6.19 6.61
CA ILE A 91 10.41 -5.70 7.94
C ILE A 91 11.86 -6.12 8.25
N THR A 92 12.77 -5.17 8.31
CA THR A 92 14.21 -5.44 8.52
C THR A 92 14.66 -5.28 9.96
N ALA A 93 13.98 -4.44 10.74
CA ALA A 93 14.21 -4.30 12.17
C ALA A 93 12.94 -3.80 12.88
N ILE A 94 12.85 -4.12 14.18
CA ILE A 94 11.79 -3.64 15.07
C ILE A 94 12.49 -3.20 16.36
N LYS A 95 12.23 -1.94 16.80
CA LYS A 95 12.81 -1.38 18.03
C LYS A 95 11.70 -0.81 18.91
N ASN A 96 11.59 -1.29 20.14
CA ASN A 96 10.66 -0.75 21.11
C ASN A 96 11.30 0.46 21.81
N ASN A 97 10.62 1.59 21.81
CA ASN A 97 11.06 2.85 22.41
C ASN A 97 10.20 3.24 23.63
N GLY A 98 9.59 2.28 24.31
CA GLY A 98 8.71 2.49 25.45
C GLY A 98 7.27 2.85 25.02
N ASN A 99 7.02 4.10 24.68
CA ASN A 99 5.71 4.60 24.26
C ASN A 99 5.45 4.53 22.75
N SER A 100 6.36 3.92 21.99
CA SER A 100 6.24 3.71 20.53
C SER A 100 7.10 2.54 20.09
N THR A 101 6.85 2.04 18.89
CA THR A 101 7.68 1.01 18.26
C THR A 101 8.12 1.49 16.88
N ASP A 102 9.41 1.45 16.63
CA ASP A 102 9.98 1.72 15.32
C ASP A 102 10.02 0.44 14.48
N PHE A 103 9.45 0.52 13.29
CA PHE A 103 9.55 -0.50 12.26
C PHE A 103 10.40 0.02 11.11
N PHE A 104 11.40 -0.77 10.74
CA PHE A 104 12.23 -0.48 9.57
C PHE A 104 11.79 -1.38 8.44
N VAL A 105 11.49 -0.79 7.28
CA VAL A 105 10.95 -1.48 6.13
C VAL A 105 11.83 -1.22 4.93
N SER A 106 12.40 -2.28 4.34
CA SER A 106 13.07 -2.20 3.04
C SER A 106 12.06 -2.41 1.91
N LEU A 107 12.37 -1.84 0.74
CA LEU A 107 11.56 -1.95 -0.47
C LEU A 107 12.47 -2.00 -1.70
N PRO A 108 11.96 -2.47 -2.88
CA PRO A 108 12.71 -2.41 -4.13
C PRO A 108 13.09 -0.98 -4.50
N SER A 109 14.33 -0.79 -4.98
CA SER A 109 14.94 0.52 -5.21
C SER A 109 14.16 1.41 -6.20
N GLU A 110 13.44 0.80 -7.15
CA GLU A 110 12.60 1.51 -8.11
C GLU A 110 11.44 2.30 -7.46
N PHE A 111 11.01 1.92 -6.24
CA PHE A 111 9.95 2.61 -5.50
C PHE A 111 10.50 3.62 -4.48
N SER A 112 11.78 3.62 -4.16
CA SER A 112 12.39 4.51 -3.16
C SER A 112 12.18 5.99 -3.46
N LYS A 113 12.09 6.37 -4.73
CA LYS A 113 11.80 7.73 -5.20
C LYS A 113 10.43 8.29 -4.75
N TYR A 114 9.51 7.44 -4.33
CA TYR A 114 8.19 7.83 -3.81
C TYR A 114 8.14 7.89 -2.28
N ILE A 115 9.21 7.46 -1.62
CA ILE A 115 9.34 7.46 -0.17
C ILE A 115 10.05 8.73 0.25
N ILE A 116 9.31 9.65 0.86
CA ILE A 116 9.82 10.97 1.27
C ILE A 116 9.66 11.18 2.77
N PRO A 117 10.59 11.86 3.45
CA PRO A 117 10.45 12.15 4.89
C PRO A 117 9.17 12.95 5.16
N LYS A 118 8.44 12.58 6.17
CA LYS A 118 7.13 13.14 6.55
C LYS A 118 6.00 12.92 5.51
N GLY A 119 6.28 12.18 4.45
CA GLY A 119 5.25 11.67 3.54
C GLY A 119 4.47 10.50 4.15
N SER A 120 3.53 9.99 3.37
CA SER A 120 2.70 8.86 3.76
C SER A 120 3.05 7.60 2.97
N VAL A 121 2.77 6.45 3.57
CA VAL A 121 2.88 5.14 2.94
C VAL A 121 1.83 4.22 3.55
N THR A 122 1.36 3.25 2.79
CA THR A 122 0.44 2.22 3.28
C THR A 122 1.18 0.90 3.45
N ILE A 123 1.05 0.29 4.62
CA ILE A 123 1.55 -1.06 4.92
C ILE A 123 0.37 -1.96 5.26
N ASP A 124 0.14 -3.00 4.45
CA ASP A 124 -1.01 -3.91 4.57
C ASP A 124 -2.35 -3.16 4.80
N GLY A 125 -2.54 -2.01 4.11
CA GLY A 125 -3.74 -1.17 4.21
C GLY A 125 -3.71 -0.13 5.32
N VAL A 126 -2.70 -0.09 6.17
CA VAL A 126 -2.58 0.90 7.25
C VAL A 126 -1.82 2.12 6.76
N SER A 127 -2.47 3.29 6.77
CA SER A 127 -1.86 4.59 6.44
C SER A 127 -0.91 5.03 7.54
N LEU A 128 0.35 5.32 7.20
CA LEU A 128 1.42 5.62 8.15
C LEU A 128 2.30 6.77 7.65
N THR A 129 2.82 7.55 8.60
CA THR A 129 3.79 8.60 8.32
C THR A 129 5.21 8.05 8.26
N ILE A 130 5.97 8.41 7.23
CA ILE A 130 7.38 8.09 7.09
C ILE A 130 8.19 9.02 8.00
N ASN A 131 8.81 8.49 9.05
CA ASN A 131 9.58 9.28 10.00
C ASN A 131 10.99 9.58 9.48
N GLU A 132 11.59 8.61 8.78
CA GLU A 132 12.96 8.71 8.28
C GLU A 132 13.13 7.87 7.01
N VAL A 133 13.88 8.38 6.04
CA VAL A 133 14.25 7.65 4.82
C VAL A 133 15.73 7.32 4.92
N LEU A 134 16.06 6.04 4.75
CA LEU A 134 17.40 5.50 4.77
C LEU A 134 17.81 5.08 3.36
N LYS A 135 19.06 4.64 3.18
CA LYS A 135 19.57 4.25 1.85
C LYS A 135 18.70 3.20 1.17
N ASP A 136 18.32 2.13 1.88
CA ASP A 136 17.62 0.98 1.31
C ASP A 136 16.35 0.62 2.11
N ALA A 137 15.88 1.52 2.98
CA ALA A 137 14.76 1.32 3.88
C ALA A 137 14.15 2.66 4.33
N PHE A 138 13.04 2.60 5.01
CA PHE A 138 12.46 3.72 5.74
C PHE A 138 12.03 3.29 7.13
N ARG A 139 11.89 4.26 8.04
CA ARG A 139 11.45 4.03 9.41
C ARG A 139 10.05 4.61 9.62
N LEU A 140 9.23 3.81 10.28
CA LEU A 140 7.91 4.17 10.80
C LEU A 140 7.95 4.11 12.31
N THR A 141 7.46 5.15 12.99
CA THR A 141 7.30 5.16 14.44
C THR A 141 5.82 5.03 14.75
N ILE A 142 5.42 3.92 15.34
CA ILE A 142 4.01 3.53 15.51
C ILE A 142 3.67 3.54 17.00
N ILE A 143 2.55 4.19 17.34
CA ILE A 143 2.04 4.26 18.71
C ILE A 143 1.40 2.92 19.13
N PRO A 144 1.35 2.59 20.44
CA PRO A 144 0.81 1.32 20.93
C PRO A 144 -0.60 1.05 20.42
N HIS A 145 -1.47 2.05 20.42
CA HIS A 145 -2.84 1.90 19.92
C HIS A 145 -2.90 1.32 18.49
N THR A 146 -2.06 1.81 17.58
CA THR A 146 -2.00 1.32 16.20
C THR A 146 -1.39 -0.08 16.12
N VAL A 147 -0.32 -0.34 16.88
CA VAL A 147 0.29 -1.68 16.94
C VAL A 147 -0.73 -2.72 17.39
N ASP A 148 -1.48 -2.44 18.47
CA ASP A 148 -2.41 -3.38 19.10
C ASP A 148 -3.66 -3.65 18.24
N ASN A 149 -4.11 -2.66 17.46
CA ASN A 149 -5.34 -2.73 16.68
C ASN A 149 -5.12 -3.09 15.19
N THR A 150 -3.87 -3.37 14.79
CA THR A 150 -3.54 -3.74 13.42
C THR A 150 -2.70 -5.01 13.37
N LEU A 151 -2.27 -5.41 12.18
CA LEU A 151 -1.39 -6.57 11.98
C LEU A 151 0.04 -6.32 12.51
N PHE A 152 0.42 -5.07 12.81
CA PHE A 152 1.77 -4.73 13.30
C PHE A 152 2.18 -5.51 14.55
N LYS A 153 1.22 -5.86 15.43
CA LYS A 153 1.47 -6.71 16.61
C LYS A 153 2.03 -8.10 16.29
N ARG A 154 1.86 -8.57 15.05
CA ARG A 154 2.28 -9.92 14.61
C ARG A 154 3.55 -9.91 13.78
N TYR A 155 3.99 -8.73 13.33
CA TYR A 155 5.14 -8.64 12.46
C TYR A 155 6.43 -9.00 13.20
N LYS A 156 7.30 -9.67 12.47
CA LYS A 156 8.66 -10.04 12.90
C LYS A 156 9.64 -9.59 11.83
N VAL A 157 10.90 -9.51 12.18
CA VAL A 157 11.97 -9.31 11.20
C VAL A 157 11.88 -10.43 10.15
N GLY A 158 11.94 -10.05 8.88
CA GLY A 158 11.74 -10.92 7.73
C GLY A 158 10.29 -11.03 7.23
N THR A 159 9.29 -10.47 7.96
CA THR A 159 7.90 -10.44 7.46
C THR A 159 7.83 -9.59 6.20
N LYS A 160 7.27 -10.16 5.12
CA LYS A 160 6.91 -9.42 3.91
C LYS A 160 5.55 -8.75 4.10
N VAL A 161 5.40 -7.55 3.61
CA VAL A 161 4.18 -6.73 3.73
C VAL A 161 3.81 -6.12 2.38
N ASN A 162 2.53 -5.93 2.12
CA ASN A 162 2.06 -5.19 0.96
C ASN A 162 2.32 -3.70 1.17
N LEU A 163 2.94 -3.06 0.20
CA LEU A 163 3.28 -1.64 0.26
C LEU A 163 2.60 -0.90 -0.89
N GLU A 164 1.86 0.16 -0.55
CA GLU A 164 1.32 1.12 -1.50
C GLU A 164 1.94 2.48 -1.20
N THR A 165 2.60 3.08 -2.20
CA THR A 165 3.18 4.41 -2.10
C THR A 165 2.11 5.47 -2.29
N ASP A 166 2.33 6.66 -1.72
CA ASP A 166 1.39 7.78 -1.86
C ASP A 166 1.20 8.13 -3.33
N MET A 167 -0.06 8.14 -3.78
CA MET A 167 -0.40 8.45 -5.17
C MET A 167 0.05 9.86 -5.58
N PHE A 168 0.04 10.84 -4.67
CA PHE A 168 0.52 12.19 -4.96
C PHE A 168 2.04 12.20 -5.22
N ALA A 169 2.82 11.45 -4.46
CA ALA A 169 4.25 11.30 -4.72
C ALA A 169 4.51 10.73 -6.12
N ARG A 170 3.70 9.74 -6.55
CA ARG A 170 3.77 9.16 -7.90
C ARG A 170 3.40 10.17 -8.99
N TYR A 171 2.32 10.94 -8.82
CA TYR A 171 1.92 11.95 -9.80
C TYR A 171 2.95 13.06 -9.93
N VAL A 172 3.40 13.63 -8.82
CA VAL A 172 4.40 14.70 -8.80
C VAL A 172 5.70 14.22 -9.48
N TYR A 173 6.21 13.06 -9.10
CA TYR A 173 7.40 12.50 -9.73
C TYR A 173 7.25 12.34 -11.26
N ASN A 174 6.10 11.81 -11.72
CA ASN A 174 5.87 11.61 -13.16
C ASN A 174 5.70 12.92 -13.92
N MET A 175 5.15 13.97 -13.31
CA MET A 175 5.03 15.29 -13.92
C MET A 175 6.43 15.86 -14.21
N PHE A 176 7.31 15.91 -13.21
CA PHE A 176 8.67 16.44 -13.38
C PHE A 176 9.53 15.58 -14.33
N LYS A 177 9.41 14.25 -14.28
CA LYS A 177 10.14 13.37 -15.21
C LYS A 177 9.77 13.59 -16.70
N LYS A 178 8.55 14.06 -17.00
CA LYS A 178 8.14 14.38 -18.37
C LYS A 178 8.77 15.68 -18.88
N ASP A 179 9.00 16.64 -17.99
CA ASP A 179 9.61 17.93 -18.36
C ASP A 179 11.09 17.78 -18.70
N ASP A 180 11.84 16.91 -18.01
CA ASP A 180 13.22 16.60 -18.35
C ASP A 180 13.41 16.04 -19.76
N LYS A 181 12.38 15.36 -20.32
CA LYS A 181 12.41 14.89 -21.72
C LYS A 181 12.04 15.93 -22.76
N LYS A 182 11.46 17.08 -22.35
CA LYS A 182 11.13 18.19 -23.25
C LYS A 182 12.24 19.22 -23.37
N SER A 183 13.25 19.19 -22.51
CA SER A 183 14.37 20.13 -22.50
C SER A 183 15.50 19.76 -23.45
N ASP A 184 15.42 18.62 -24.16
CA ASP A 184 16.41 18.23 -25.18
C ASP A 184 16.04 18.67 -26.60
N LEU A 185 15.57 19.92 -26.75
CA LEU A 185 15.69 20.59 -28.03
C LEU A 185 17.17 20.91 -28.22
N SER A 186 17.84 20.20 -29.10
CA SER A 186 19.20 20.53 -29.49
C SER A 186 19.24 21.95 -30.08
N TRP A 187 20.32 22.69 -29.87
CA TRP A 187 20.48 24.01 -30.47
C TRP A 187 20.23 23.99 -32.00
N ASN A 188 20.53 22.91 -32.68
CA ASN A 188 20.21 22.70 -34.09
C ASN A 188 18.70 22.65 -34.40
N GLU A 189 17.87 22.18 -33.47
CA GLU A 189 16.42 22.20 -33.63
C GLU A 189 15.84 23.58 -33.32
N VAL A 190 16.39 24.29 -32.35
CA VAL A 190 16.06 25.69 -32.07
C VAL A 190 16.39 26.57 -33.28
N ASP A 191 17.58 26.44 -33.87
CA ASP A 191 17.99 27.17 -35.09
C ASP A 191 17.09 26.86 -36.31
N ARG A 192 16.66 25.62 -36.44
CA ARG A 192 15.70 25.22 -37.48
C ARG A 192 14.34 25.87 -37.34
N ILE A 193 13.83 25.95 -36.08
CA ILE A 193 12.55 26.60 -35.76
C ILE A 193 12.67 28.10 -36.02
N MET A 194 13.79 28.73 -35.64
CA MET A 194 14.03 30.17 -35.85
C MET A 194 14.24 30.55 -37.32
N ALA A 195 14.74 29.64 -38.14
CA ALA A 195 14.93 29.86 -39.61
C ALA A 195 13.64 29.73 -40.42
N THR A 196 12.52 29.31 -39.80
CA THR A 196 11.22 29.11 -40.46
C THR A 196 10.24 30.25 -40.18
N TYR A 197 10.64 31.24 -39.38
CA TYR A 197 9.97 32.51 -39.15
C TYR A 197 10.72 33.68 -39.80
#